data_db8faf4c321c14273b9eadda2a8863c4
#
_entry.id   db8faf4c321c14273b9eadda2a8863c4
#
_cell.length_a   1.000
_cell.length_b   1.000
_cell.length_c   1.000
_cell.angle_alpha   90.00
_cell.angle_beta   90.00
_cell.angle_gamma   90.00
#
_symmetry.space_group_name_H-M   'P 1'
#
loop_
_entity.id
_entity.type
_entity.pdbx_description
1 polymer ?
#
loop_
_entity_poly.entity_id
_entity_poly.type
_entity_poly.pdbx_seq_one_letter_code
_entity_poly.pdbx_strand_id
1 'polypeptide(L)'
;TAFHDLMRQHITNVLLIASTYDAFMMEEDGRVEEQIFMEYMSLNLSSPPRVTRVPNYEAAFAAIKEKDFNLIIAMPGVDVSETFVRGKDFKQLRPHVPFVVLTPFSREVSRRLQNEDFSAVDYVFSWLGNVDLLVAIIKLIEDKMNAENDISQVGIQMILLVEDSVRFYSSILPTLYNF
;
A
#
# COMPACT_ATOMS: atom_id res chain seq x y z
N THR A 1 22.49 -14.49 16.28
CA THR A 1 21.21 -14.73 16.96
C THR A 1 20.21 -13.60 16.74
N ALA A 2 20.64 -12.39 16.45
CA ALA A 2 19.75 -11.23 16.30
C ALA A 2 18.98 -11.19 14.96
N PHE A 3 19.53 -11.75 13.88
CA PHE A 3 18.93 -11.65 12.56
C PHE A 3 17.59 -12.42 12.38
N HIS A 4 17.37 -13.49 13.15
CA HIS A 4 16.11 -14.23 13.13
C HIS A 4 14.93 -13.49 13.78
N ASP A 5 15.24 -12.42 14.50
CA ASP A 5 14.26 -11.62 15.23
C ASP A 5 13.87 -10.33 14.49
N LEU A 6 14.44 -10.10 13.31
CA LEU A 6 14.10 -8.97 12.45
C LEU A 6 12.87 -9.25 11.58
N MET A 7 12.20 -8.19 11.16
CA MET A 7 11.05 -8.24 10.24
C MET A 7 9.99 -9.27 10.64
N ARG A 8 9.61 -9.27 11.93
CA ARG A 8 8.62 -10.24 12.47
C ARG A 8 7.21 -10.06 11.92
N GLN A 9 6.86 -8.84 11.58
CA GLN A 9 5.54 -8.50 11.07
C GLN A 9 5.58 -8.41 9.55
N HIS A 10 4.73 -9.21 8.91
CA HIS A 10 4.60 -9.25 7.45
C HIS A 10 3.18 -8.91 7.02
N ILE A 11 3.08 -8.29 5.86
CA ILE A 11 1.80 -8.14 5.16
C ILE A 11 1.46 -9.45 4.47
N THR A 12 0.41 -10.11 4.92
CA THR A 12 -0.02 -11.41 4.41
C THR A 12 -1.29 -11.33 3.56
N ASN A 13 -2.17 -10.38 3.86
CA ASN A 13 -3.44 -10.20 3.16
C ASN A 13 -3.67 -8.73 2.82
N VAL A 14 -3.72 -8.43 1.53
CA VAL A 14 -3.98 -7.09 1.00
C VAL A 14 -5.40 -7.04 0.44
N LEU A 15 -6.18 -6.05 0.85
CA LEU A 15 -7.44 -5.70 0.20
C LEU A 15 -7.18 -4.59 -0.81
N LEU A 16 -7.39 -4.88 -2.09
CA LEU A 16 -7.27 -3.91 -3.17
C LEU A 16 -8.68 -3.49 -3.63
N ILE A 17 -9.02 -2.23 -3.42
CA ILE A 17 -10.28 -1.63 -3.88
C ILE A 17 -9.98 -0.93 -5.19
N ALA A 18 -10.39 -1.55 -6.29
CA ALA A 18 -10.16 -1.05 -7.64
C ALA A 18 -11.36 -1.37 -8.53
N SER A 19 -11.85 -0.36 -9.25
CA SER A 19 -12.92 -0.56 -10.22
C SER A 19 -12.51 -1.58 -11.29
N THR A 20 -13.47 -2.09 -12.04
CA THR A 20 -13.18 -3.03 -13.14
C THR A 20 -12.25 -2.39 -14.18
N TYR A 21 -12.38 -1.09 -14.42
CA TYR A 21 -11.53 -0.35 -15.35
C TYR A 21 -10.09 -0.22 -14.79
N ASP A 22 -9.95 0.18 -13.51
CA ASP A 22 -8.63 0.31 -12.88
C ASP A 22 -7.92 -1.04 -12.80
N ALA A 23 -8.67 -2.10 -12.49
CA ALA A 23 -8.14 -3.45 -12.49
C ALA A 23 -7.65 -3.88 -13.89
N PHE A 24 -8.43 -3.61 -14.93
CA PHE A 24 -8.02 -3.89 -16.30
C PHE A 24 -6.71 -3.17 -16.66
N MET A 25 -6.58 -1.90 -16.28
CA MET A 25 -5.34 -1.15 -16.51
C MET A 25 -4.14 -1.67 -15.70
N MET A 26 -4.38 -2.20 -14.51
CA MET A 26 -3.31 -2.79 -13.68
C MET A 26 -2.89 -4.19 -14.17
N GLU A 27 -3.81 -4.92 -14.80
CA GLU A 27 -3.63 -6.32 -15.20
C GLU A 27 -3.30 -6.47 -16.71
N GLU A 28 -2.89 -5.39 -17.37
CA GLU A 28 -2.50 -5.42 -18.79
C GLU A 28 -1.39 -6.43 -19.07
N ASP A 29 -0.43 -6.55 -18.15
CA ASP A 29 0.71 -7.47 -18.25
C ASP A 29 0.54 -8.76 -17.41
N GLY A 30 -0.67 -9.06 -16.94
CA GLY A 30 -0.97 -10.23 -16.12
C GLY A 30 -1.69 -9.88 -14.83
N ARG A 31 -2.17 -10.88 -14.10
CA ARG A 31 -2.88 -10.66 -12.83
C ARG A 31 -1.97 -10.03 -11.78
N VAL A 32 -2.49 -9.07 -11.01
CA VAL A 32 -1.73 -8.34 -9.98
C VAL A 32 -1.04 -9.30 -9.00
N GLU A 33 -1.72 -10.35 -8.56
CA GLU A 33 -1.12 -11.36 -7.67
C GLU A 33 0.08 -12.06 -8.29
N GLU A 34 -0.02 -12.44 -9.57
CA GLU A 34 1.07 -13.10 -10.29
C GLU A 34 2.25 -12.18 -10.48
N GLN A 35 2.01 -10.92 -10.81
CA GLN A 35 3.06 -9.91 -10.95
C GLN A 35 3.77 -9.64 -9.62
N ILE A 36 3.04 -9.49 -8.51
CA ILE A 36 3.62 -9.34 -7.17
C ILE A 36 4.44 -10.59 -6.82
N PHE A 37 3.93 -11.79 -7.09
CA PHE A 37 4.67 -13.03 -6.85
C PHE A 37 5.98 -13.07 -7.62
N MET A 38 5.97 -12.73 -8.91
CA MET A 38 7.18 -12.70 -9.76
C MET A 38 8.19 -11.68 -9.24
N GLU A 39 7.73 -10.51 -8.79
CA GLU A 39 8.59 -9.47 -8.22
C GLU A 39 9.21 -9.91 -6.89
N TYR A 40 8.44 -10.55 -6.01
CA TYR A 40 9.00 -11.15 -4.78
C TYR A 40 10.09 -12.17 -5.08
N MET A 41 9.89 -13.01 -6.10
CA MET A 41 10.89 -13.99 -6.52
C MET A 41 12.14 -13.33 -7.11
N SER A 42 11.98 -12.27 -7.91
CA SER A 42 13.11 -11.54 -8.51
C SER A 42 13.98 -10.86 -7.46
N LEU A 43 13.38 -10.36 -6.40
CA LEU A 43 14.06 -9.71 -5.27
C LEU A 43 14.49 -10.69 -4.16
N ASN A 44 14.35 -11.99 -4.37
CA ASN A 44 14.59 -13.03 -3.37
C ASN A 44 13.84 -12.81 -2.04
N LEU A 45 12.64 -12.21 -2.11
CA LEU A 45 11.78 -12.03 -0.96
C LEU A 45 10.96 -13.28 -0.69
N SER A 46 10.68 -13.56 0.57
CA SER A 46 9.83 -14.67 1.00
C SER A 46 8.40 -14.20 1.26
N SER A 47 7.45 -15.14 1.16
CA SER A 47 6.07 -14.95 1.62
C SER A 47 5.32 -13.81 0.93
N PRO A 48 5.10 -13.87 -0.40
CA PRO A 48 4.31 -12.88 -1.10
C PRO A 48 2.89 -12.81 -0.51
N PRO A 49 2.31 -11.62 -0.35
CA PRO A 49 0.97 -11.48 0.21
C PRO A 49 -0.10 -11.97 -0.75
N ARG A 50 -1.23 -12.37 -0.20
CA ARG A 50 -2.45 -12.60 -0.98
C ARG A 50 -3.16 -11.29 -1.21
N VAL A 51 -3.52 -11.02 -2.46
CA VAL A 51 -4.29 -9.84 -2.84
C VAL A 51 -5.73 -10.24 -3.11
N THR A 52 -6.67 -9.64 -2.40
CA THR A 52 -8.09 -9.77 -2.67
C THR A 52 -8.58 -8.48 -3.29
N ARG A 53 -8.96 -8.52 -4.56
CA ARG A 53 -9.52 -7.36 -5.24
C ARG A 53 -11.03 -7.32 -5.11
N VAL A 54 -11.56 -6.12 -4.86
CA VAL A 54 -12.99 -5.82 -4.84
C VAL A 54 -13.29 -4.57 -5.67
N PRO A 55 -14.47 -4.51 -6.33
CA PRO A 55 -14.74 -3.44 -7.28
C PRO A 55 -15.16 -2.10 -6.68
N ASN A 56 -15.59 -2.09 -5.41
CA ASN A 56 -16.13 -0.91 -4.74
C ASN A 56 -16.03 -1.02 -3.21
N TYR A 57 -16.40 0.05 -2.51
CA TYR A 57 -16.32 0.12 -1.05
C TYR A 57 -17.34 -0.79 -0.34
N GLU A 58 -18.52 -1.02 -0.92
CA GLU A 58 -19.52 -1.93 -0.34
C GLU A 58 -19.00 -3.35 -0.28
N ALA A 59 -18.42 -3.83 -1.39
CA ALA A 59 -17.77 -5.13 -1.43
C ALA A 59 -16.55 -5.20 -0.47
N ALA A 60 -15.81 -4.10 -0.33
CA ALA A 60 -14.70 -4.02 0.62
C ALA A 60 -15.17 -4.13 2.06
N PHE A 61 -16.23 -3.42 2.45
CA PHE A 61 -16.84 -3.53 3.79
C PHE A 61 -17.40 -4.93 4.07
N ALA A 62 -17.94 -5.62 3.08
CA ALA A 62 -18.32 -7.02 3.22
C ALA A 62 -17.10 -7.91 3.45
N ALA A 63 -16.05 -7.75 2.64
CA ALA A 63 -14.84 -8.57 2.73
C ALA A 63 -14.13 -8.46 4.09
N ILE A 64 -14.03 -7.26 4.68
CA ILE A 64 -13.36 -7.08 5.98
C ILE A 64 -14.14 -7.66 7.17
N LYS A 65 -15.41 -8.01 6.99
CA LYS A 65 -16.21 -8.74 7.98
C LYS A 65 -15.95 -10.23 7.95
N GLU A 66 -15.59 -10.75 6.78
CA GLU A 66 -15.40 -12.19 6.55
C GLU A 66 -13.94 -12.62 6.71
N LYS A 67 -13.00 -11.72 6.40
CA LYS A 67 -11.56 -12.01 6.37
C LYS A 67 -10.76 -10.88 6.99
N ASP A 68 -9.68 -11.24 7.67
CA ASP A 68 -8.73 -10.26 8.17
C ASP A 68 -7.74 -9.84 7.08
N PHE A 69 -7.59 -8.53 6.94
CA PHE A 69 -6.61 -7.88 6.08
C PHE A 69 -5.67 -7.05 6.95
N ASN A 70 -4.41 -6.97 6.57
CA ASN A 70 -3.41 -6.16 7.26
C ASN A 70 -2.86 -5.00 6.41
N LEU A 71 -3.42 -4.81 5.22
CA LEU A 71 -3.22 -3.63 4.38
C LEU A 71 -4.46 -3.42 3.49
N ILE A 72 -4.92 -2.17 3.38
CA ILE A 72 -5.96 -1.76 2.43
C ILE A 72 -5.34 -0.77 1.45
N ILE A 73 -5.45 -1.06 0.16
CA ILE A 73 -5.06 -0.15 -0.93
C ILE A 73 -6.32 0.23 -1.70
N ALA A 74 -6.63 1.51 -1.75
CA ALA A 74 -7.78 2.02 -2.48
C ALA A 74 -7.33 2.84 -3.70
N MET A 75 -7.88 2.47 -4.87
CA MET A 75 -7.75 3.28 -6.07
C MET A 75 -9.00 4.15 -6.20
N PRO A 76 -8.89 5.47 -6.00
CA PRO A 76 -10.01 6.37 -6.17
C PRO A 76 -10.39 6.41 -7.65
N GLY A 77 -11.68 6.33 -7.93
CA GLY A 77 -12.22 6.68 -9.23
C GLY A 77 -12.10 8.18 -9.52
N VAL A 78 -13.00 8.71 -10.31
CA VAL A 78 -13.03 10.15 -10.65
C VAL A 78 -13.25 11.03 -9.41
N ASP A 79 -13.99 10.56 -8.41
CA ASP A 79 -14.20 11.27 -7.15
C ASP A 79 -13.26 10.77 -6.03
N VAL A 80 -12.17 11.48 -5.87
CA VAL A 80 -11.16 11.20 -4.83
C VAL A 80 -11.72 11.47 -3.42
N SER A 81 -12.71 12.38 -3.27
CA SER A 81 -13.27 12.78 -1.97
C SER A 81 -13.95 11.60 -1.26
N GLU A 82 -14.65 10.74 -2.00
CA GLU A 82 -15.27 9.54 -1.44
C GLU A 82 -14.24 8.65 -0.73
N THR A 83 -13.07 8.49 -1.32
CA THR A 83 -11.99 7.64 -0.77
C THR A 83 -11.56 8.08 0.62
N PHE A 84 -11.47 9.39 0.87
CA PHE A 84 -11.09 9.92 2.19
C PHE A 84 -12.16 9.73 3.25
N VAL A 85 -13.43 9.91 2.86
CA VAL A 85 -14.56 9.63 3.75
C VAL A 85 -14.59 8.14 4.11
N ARG A 86 -14.49 7.25 3.12
CA ARG A 86 -14.48 5.80 3.33
C ARG A 86 -13.26 5.34 4.13
N GLY A 87 -12.11 5.99 3.97
CA GLY A 87 -10.94 5.74 4.80
C GLY A 87 -11.22 5.89 6.30
N LYS A 88 -12.01 6.91 6.69
CA LYS A 88 -12.44 7.09 8.08
C LYS A 88 -13.31 5.93 8.57
N ASP A 89 -14.25 5.48 7.74
CA ASP A 89 -15.11 4.34 8.07
C ASP A 89 -14.27 3.07 8.27
N PHE A 90 -13.27 2.82 7.41
CA PHE A 90 -12.34 1.70 7.57
C PHE A 90 -11.51 1.81 8.86
N LYS A 91 -11.01 3.00 9.19
CA LYS A 91 -10.25 3.22 10.44
C LYS A 91 -11.09 3.03 11.69
N GLN A 92 -12.37 3.33 11.65
CA GLN A 92 -13.28 3.03 12.77
C GLN A 92 -13.44 1.52 12.98
N LEU A 93 -13.52 0.73 11.91
CA LEU A 93 -13.68 -0.72 11.98
C LEU A 93 -12.37 -1.46 12.23
N ARG A 94 -11.26 -0.96 11.70
CA ARG A 94 -9.93 -1.57 11.74
C ARG A 94 -8.86 -0.49 11.96
N PRO A 95 -8.74 0.08 13.18
CA PRO A 95 -7.89 1.25 13.43
C PRO A 95 -6.39 1.00 13.18
N HIS A 96 -5.94 -0.25 13.30
CA HIS A 96 -4.53 -0.62 13.12
C HIS A 96 -4.17 -1.03 11.70
N VAL A 97 -5.15 -1.19 10.81
CA VAL A 97 -4.89 -1.56 9.42
C VAL A 97 -4.51 -0.32 8.62
N PRO A 98 -3.33 -0.29 7.99
CA PRO A 98 -2.93 0.81 7.12
C PRO A 98 -3.90 0.97 5.95
N PHE A 99 -4.27 2.22 5.67
CA PHE A 99 -5.11 2.60 4.54
C PHE A 99 -4.31 3.48 3.59
N VAL A 100 -4.04 2.96 2.40
CA VAL A 100 -3.20 3.57 1.38
C VAL A 100 -4.06 3.95 0.18
N VAL A 101 -3.88 5.16 -0.33
CA VAL A 101 -4.50 5.63 -1.57
C VAL A 101 -3.48 5.52 -2.70
N LEU A 102 -3.88 4.84 -3.78
CA LEU A 102 -3.09 4.70 -5.00
C LEU A 102 -3.84 5.36 -6.17
N THR A 103 -3.36 6.49 -6.65
CA THR A 103 -4.09 7.32 -7.62
C THR A 103 -3.32 7.57 -8.91
N PRO A 104 -3.94 7.45 -10.09
CA PRO A 104 -3.34 7.93 -11.33
C PRO A 104 -3.36 9.46 -11.47
N PHE A 105 -4.11 10.17 -10.61
CA PHE A 105 -4.37 11.61 -10.69
C PHE A 105 -3.59 12.42 -9.64
N SER A 106 -2.27 12.25 -9.60
CA SER A 106 -1.42 12.86 -8.57
C SER A 106 -1.56 14.39 -8.43
N ARG A 107 -1.78 15.11 -9.54
CA ARG A 107 -1.95 16.58 -9.50
C ARG A 107 -3.25 17.01 -8.84
N GLU A 108 -4.33 16.28 -9.07
CA GLU A 108 -5.63 16.58 -8.47
C GLU A 108 -5.61 16.26 -6.98
N VAL A 109 -5.00 15.14 -6.61
CA VAL A 109 -4.79 14.79 -5.20
C VAL A 109 -3.95 15.85 -4.50
N SER A 110 -2.84 16.29 -5.07
CA SER A 110 -2.00 17.32 -4.45
C SER A 110 -2.73 18.65 -4.22
N ARG A 111 -3.69 19.01 -5.08
CA ARG A 111 -4.54 20.19 -4.85
C ARG A 111 -5.55 19.99 -3.72
N ARG A 112 -6.13 18.80 -3.60
CA ARG A 112 -7.11 18.48 -2.56
C ARG A 112 -6.46 18.24 -1.20
N LEU A 113 -5.21 17.75 -1.18
CA LEU A 113 -4.39 17.57 0.03
C LEU A 113 -4.33 18.83 0.91
N GLN A 114 -4.51 20.00 0.33
CA GLN A 114 -4.48 21.27 1.06
C GLN A 114 -5.79 21.58 1.82
N ASN A 115 -6.89 20.90 1.50
CA ASN A 115 -8.23 21.27 1.98
C ASN A 115 -9.03 20.12 2.60
N GLU A 116 -8.53 18.89 2.59
CA GLU A 116 -9.25 17.72 3.11
C GLU A 116 -8.55 17.12 4.34
N ASP A 117 -9.34 16.41 5.16
CA ASP A 117 -8.83 15.72 6.33
C ASP A 117 -8.25 14.34 5.95
N PHE A 118 -6.94 14.25 6.01
CA PHE A 118 -6.15 13.05 5.70
C PHE A 118 -5.89 12.13 6.90
N SER A 119 -6.46 12.42 8.06
CA SER A 119 -6.17 11.67 9.29
C SER A 119 -6.40 10.16 9.19
N ALA A 120 -7.23 9.73 8.23
CA ALA A 120 -7.55 8.33 8.00
C ALA A 120 -6.69 7.66 6.92
N VAL A 121 -5.86 8.41 6.19
CA VAL A 121 -5.00 7.90 5.11
C VAL A 121 -3.56 7.89 5.58
N ASP A 122 -2.95 6.72 5.62
CA ASP A 122 -1.55 6.59 6.06
C ASP A 122 -0.57 7.05 4.99
N TYR A 123 -0.86 6.74 3.72
CA TYR A 123 -0.04 7.12 2.57
C TYR A 123 -0.88 7.36 1.31
N VAL A 124 -0.37 8.24 0.45
CA VAL A 124 -0.89 8.45 -0.91
C VAL A 124 0.24 8.22 -1.90
N PHE A 125 0.03 7.37 -2.91
CA PHE A 125 0.98 7.11 -3.98
C PHE A 125 0.37 7.39 -5.35
N SER A 126 1.22 7.71 -6.30
CA SER A 126 0.84 7.86 -7.71
C SER A 126 1.04 6.56 -8.46
N TRP A 127 -0.02 5.98 -9.03
CA TRP A 127 0.10 4.84 -9.92
C TRP A 127 0.81 5.24 -11.22
N LEU A 128 1.95 4.62 -11.49
CA LEU A 128 2.81 4.90 -12.64
C LEU A 128 2.81 3.75 -13.66
N GLY A 129 1.90 2.80 -13.52
CA GLY A 129 1.80 1.65 -14.41
C GLY A 129 2.77 0.50 -14.07
N ASN A 130 3.35 0.50 -12.87
CA ASN A 130 4.39 -0.44 -12.48
C ASN A 130 4.06 -1.16 -11.17
N VAL A 131 4.07 -2.48 -11.18
CA VAL A 131 3.81 -3.34 -10.00
C VAL A 131 4.91 -3.24 -8.94
N ASP A 132 6.13 -2.89 -9.31
CA ASP A 132 7.24 -2.66 -8.37
C ASP A 132 6.82 -1.68 -7.25
N LEU A 133 5.97 -0.71 -7.59
CA LEU A 133 5.43 0.22 -6.61
C LEU A 133 4.57 -0.48 -5.55
N LEU A 134 3.75 -1.46 -5.93
CA LEU A 134 2.94 -2.22 -4.96
C LEU A 134 3.82 -3.00 -3.99
N VAL A 135 4.86 -3.64 -4.49
CA VAL A 135 5.84 -4.35 -3.64
C VAL A 135 6.56 -3.36 -2.73
N ALA A 136 6.99 -2.22 -3.26
CA ALA A 136 7.65 -1.17 -2.48
C ALA A 136 6.73 -0.59 -1.38
N ILE A 137 5.44 -0.39 -1.65
CA ILE A 137 4.44 0.02 -0.65
C ILE A 137 4.33 -1.02 0.47
N ILE A 138 4.21 -2.30 0.11
CA ILE A 138 4.13 -3.38 1.09
C ILE A 138 5.37 -3.39 1.98
N LYS A 139 6.56 -3.30 1.38
CA LYS A 139 7.83 -3.27 2.12
C LYS A 139 7.97 -2.05 3.01
N LEU A 140 7.59 -0.87 2.55
CA LEU A 140 7.58 0.35 3.35
C LEU A 140 6.71 0.19 4.62
N ILE A 141 5.55 -0.43 4.48
CA ILE A 141 4.65 -0.65 5.61
C ILE A 141 5.22 -1.70 6.56
N GLU A 142 5.79 -2.79 6.05
CA GLU A 142 6.48 -3.79 6.85
C GLU A 142 7.64 -3.16 7.64
N ASP A 143 8.47 -2.34 6.99
CA ASP A 143 9.58 -1.63 7.64
C ASP A 143 9.07 -0.73 8.77
N LYS A 144 8.00 0.01 8.53
CA LYS A 144 7.38 0.84 9.56
C LYS A 144 6.84 0.04 10.75
N MET A 145 6.21 -1.10 10.48
CA MET A 145 5.67 -1.98 11.53
C MET A 145 6.77 -2.61 12.38
N ASN A 146 7.93 -2.87 11.80
CA ASN A 146 9.05 -3.54 12.46
C ASN A 146 10.09 -2.58 13.04
N ALA A 147 10.10 -1.31 12.65
CA ALA A 147 11.15 -0.35 12.95
C ALA A 147 11.55 -0.28 14.43
N GLU A 148 10.58 -0.19 15.35
CA GLU A 148 10.88 -0.11 16.78
C GLU A 148 11.56 -1.38 17.29
N ASN A 149 11.08 -2.55 16.88
CA ASN A 149 11.66 -3.83 17.23
C ASN A 149 13.08 -3.95 16.67
N ASP A 150 13.26 -3.69 15.40
CA ASP A 150 14.50 -3.94 14.67
C ASP A 150 15.61 -2.98 15.11
N ILE A 151 15.26 -1.71 15.38
CA ILE A 151 16.21 -0.75 15.98
C ILE A 151 16.64 -1.20 17.38
N SER A 152 15.69 -1.61 18.21
CA SER A 152 15.97 -2.00 19.59
C SER A 152 16.80 -3.29 19.69
N GLN A 153 16.60 -4.24 18.77
CA GLN A 153 17.27 -5.54 18.80
C GLN A 153 18.69 -5.51 18.20
N VAL A 154 18.89 -4.78 17.11
CA VAL A 154 20.11 -4.84 16.31
C VAL A 154 20.75 -3.48 16.07
N GLY A 155 20.04 -2.38 16.35
CA GLY A 155 20.54 -1.03 16.07
C GLY A 155 20.67 -0.75 14.57
N ILE A 156 19.71 -1.22 13.77
CA ILE A 156 19.70 -0.96 12.32
C ILE A 156 19.69 0.53 12.01
N GLN A 157 20.29 0.89 10.91
CA GLN A 157 20.21 2.26 10.39
C GLN A 157 18.90 2.46 9.64
N MET A 158 18.32 3.66 9.80
CA MET A 158 17.10 4.04 9.06
C MET A 158 17.45 5.02 7.95
N ILE A 159 16.76 4.88 6.82
CA ILE A 159 16.76 5.85 5.74
C ILE A 159 15.52 6.72 5.88
N LEU A 160 15.70 8.02 6.02
CA LEU A 160 14.60 8.99 6.00
C LEU A 160 14.47 9.56 4.60
N LEU A 161 13.37 9.23 3.91
CA LEU A 161 13.01 9.85 2.65
C LEU A 161 12.09 11.03 2.91
N VAL A 162 12.53 12.23 2.53
CA VAL A 162 11.75 13.48 2.64
C VAL A 162 11.51 14.02 1.23
N GLU A 163 10.27 13.91 0.76
CA GLU A 163 9.83 14.37 -0.55
C GLU A 163 8.34 14.75 -0.45
N ASP A 164 7.96 15.93 -0.90
CA ASP A 164 6.60 16.45 -0.85
C ASP A 164 5.77 16.12 -2.11
N SER A 165 6.43 15.76 -3.21
CA SER A 165 5.76 15.37 -4.45
C SER A 165 5.36 13.90 -4.45
N VAL A 166 4.05 13.63 -4.41
CA VAL A 166 3.50 12.28 -4.51
C VAL A 166 4.05 11.50 -5.70
N ARG A 167 4.21 12.16 -6.85
CA ARG A 167 4.74 11.53 -8.05
C ARG A 167 6.21 11.16 -7.91
N PHE A 168 7.02 12.05 -7.33
CA PHE A 168 8.46 11.80 -7.19
C PHE A 168 8.75 10.71 -6.18
N TYR A 169 8.19 10.75 -4.98
CA TYR A 169 8.47 9.67 -4.03
C TYR A 169 7.89 8.32 -4.50
N SER A 170 6.78 8.29 -5.24
CA SER A 170 6.25 7.07 -5.84
C SER A 170 7.19 6.47 -6.89
N SER A 171 7.94 7.31 -7.62
CA SER A 171 8.92 6.82 -8.60
C SER A 171 10.25 6.39 -7.95
N ILE A 172 10.63 6.99 -6.84
CA ILE A 172 11.89 6.69 -6.14
C ILE A 172 11.75 5.43 -5.26
N LEU A 173 10.59 5.26 -4.62
CA LEU A 173 10.37 4.20 -3.63
C LEU A 173 10.73 2.79 -4.14
N PRO A 174 10.30 2.35 -5.34
CA PRO A 174 10.71 1.04 -5.86
C PRO A 174 12.22 0.88 -5.98
N THR A 175 12.93 1.95 -6.36
CA THR A 175 14.38 1.91 -6.50
C THR A 175 15.09 1.67 -5.16
N LEU A 176 14.52 2.13 -4.05
CA LEU A 176 15.09 1.88 -2.71
C LEU A 176 14.98 0.42 -2.27
N TYR A 177 14.07 -0.35 -2.85
CA TYR A 177 13.86 -1.76 -2.53
C TYR A 177 14.46 -2.74 -3.55
N ASN A 178 15.08 -2.23 -4.62
CA ASN A 178 15.72 -3.03 -5.68
C ASN A 178 17.24 -3.19 -5.50
N PHE A 179 17.74 -3.17 -4.27
CA PHE A 179 19.16 -3.38 -3.95
C PHE A 179 19.46 -4.78 -3.42
#